data_5754bc48897af0c8d465532ca1d45be5
#
_entry.id   5754bc48897af0c8d465532ca1d45be5
#
_cell.length_a   1.000
_cell.length_b   1.000
_cell.length_c   1.000
_cell.angle_alpha   90.00
_cell.angle_beta   90.00
_cell.angle_gamma   90.00
#
_symmetry.space_group_name_H-M   'P 1'
#
loop_
_entity.id
_entity.type
_entity.pdbx_description
1 polymer ?
#
loop_
_entity_poly.entity_id
_entity_poly.type
_entity_poly.pdbx_seq_one_letter_code
_entity_poly.pdbx_strand_id
1 'polypeptide(L)'
;VATDSIDFDDMIIRAIAVVDNGQYKPQWRYILVDEFQDISASRMEFVNSIIEKGPDPSLTVVGDDWQSIYRFSGGKLELTTRFNELVGPHTLTMLQKTFRYNNSIADTAGTFIMENPEQYQKHIKTHDVINESQVYLLDDKTGEENGLYSRVAEVVSKIRANDPEGSIAIIARYNYLLKDSRDFLGKEKSKDIHFWSFHKSKGLEADYCILIGFFQGKSGFPNGNREDAIPEALLPTLDSFPHSEERRLLYVGITRCKKKSYIIASPTAPSEFVLELLAPKYDVNIYSKSFQERHRRIFKCPNCVNGYLRLIKGQYGSFYSCSSGKGCSVGKARVCTKCEAPSIDRKHESLCNNTDCGNSMKICNKCGRPMKMRESKFGKFWGCSGYGIPNDQCKNTIKIF
;
A
#
# COMPACT_ATOMS: atom_id res chain seq x y z
N VAL A 1 -19.24 4.75 38.06
CA VAL A 1 -18.32 4.81 39.20
C VAL A 1 -17.34 5.92 38.91
N ALA A 2 -17.45 7.06 39.64
CA ALA A 2 -16.50 8.15 39.51
C ALA A 2 -15.15 7.66 40.07
N THR A 3 -14.24 7.31 39.17
CA THR A 3 -12.84 7.10 39.48
C THR A 3 -12.13 8.43 39.36
N ASP A 4 -11.25 8.79 40.31
CA ASP A 4 -10.37 9.99 40.21
C ASP A 4 -9.31 9.85 39.12
N SER A 5 -9.66 9.22 37.99
CA SER A 5 -8.80 8.97 36.84
C SER A 5 -9.40 9.62 35.59
N ILE A 6 -8.52 10.07 34.72
CA ILE A 6 -8.84 10.65 33.42
C ILE A 6 -8.16 9.83 32.35
N ASP A 7 -8.75 9.75 31.16
CA ASP A 7 -8.09 9.16 30.00
C ASP A 7 -7.23 10.20 29.25
N PHE A 8 -6.56 9.76 28.18
CA PHE A 8 -5.68 10.64 27.40
C PHE A 8 -6.42 11.75 26.68
N ASP A 9 -7.64 11.53 26.21
CA ASP A 9 -8.44 12.53 25.54
C ASP A 9 -8.96 13.57 26.54
N ASP A 10 -9.37 13.13 27.76
CA ASP A 10 -9.71 14.04 28.85
C ASP A 10 -8.52 14.95 29.23
N MET A 11 -7.28 14.43 29.22
CA MET A 11 -6.09 15.26 29.47
C MET A 11 -5.96 16.38 28.45
N ILE A 12 -6.16 16.09 27.17
CA ILE A 12 -6.08 17.06 26.08
C ILE A 12 -7.21 18.11 26.23
N ILE A 13 -8.45 17.68 26.43
CA ILE A 13 -9.60 18.57 26.60
C ILE A 13 -9.41 19.49 27.81
N ARG A 14 -8.93 18.99 28.94
CA ARG A 14 -8.62 19.81 30.12
C ARG A 14 -7.47 20.77 29.87
N ALA A 15 -6.44 20.35 29.14
CA ALA A 15 -5.33 21.24 28.79
C ALA A 15 -5.80 22.41 27.89
N ILE A 16 -6.66 22.14 26.91
CA ILE A 16 -7.32 23.18 26.10
C ILE A 16 -8.08 24.16 27.01
N ALA A 17 -8.94 23.67 27.89
CA ALA A 17 -9.71 24.50 28.80
C ALA A 17 -8.83 25.38 29.71
N VAL A 18 -7.71 24.87 30.21
CA VAL A 18 -6.74 25.61 31.02
C VAL A 18 -6.12 26.77 30.27
N VAL A 19 -5.76 26.52 28.98
CA VAL A 19 -5.18 27.54 28.09
C VAL A 19 -6.24 28.58 27.70
N ASP A 20 -7.42 28.16 27.27
CA ASP A 20 -8.48 29.03 26.78
C ASP A 20 -9.03 29.94 27.87
N ASN A 21 -9.16 29.42 29.10
CA ASN A 21 -9.60 30.20 30.26
C ASN A 21 -8.51 31.12 30.87
N GLY A 22 -7.31 31.13 30.25
CA GLY A 22 -6.23 32.00 30.71
C GLY A 22 -5.55 31.56 32.01
N GLN A 23 -5.85 30.35 32.51
CA GLN A 23 -5.19 29.78 33.70
C GLN A 23 -3.71 29.43 33.41
N TYR A 24 -3.40 29.16 32.14
CA TYR A 24 -2.05 29.04 31.63
C TYR A 24 -1.90 29.91 30.39
N LYS A 25 -0.87 30.75 30.36
CA LYS A 25 -0.52 31.60 29.21
C LYS A 25 0.72 31.03 28.50
N PRO A 26 0.57 30.49 27.28
CA PRO A 26 1.71 30.01 26.51
C PRO A 26 2.73 31.13 26.22
N GLN A 27 4.03 30.83 26.29
CA GLN A 27 5.08 31.80 26.05
C GLN A 27 6.05 31.36 24.94
N TRP A 28 5.72 30.26 24.24
CA TRP A 28 6.57 29.73 23.18
C TRP A 28 6.46 30.57 21.91
N ARG A 29 7.61 30.80 21.29
CA ARG A 29 7.70 31.45 19.97
C ARG A 29 7.79 30.44 18.84
N TYR A 30 8.13 29.20 19.15
CA TYR A 30 8.27 28.12 18.17
C TYR A 30 7.54 26.88 18.72
N ILE A 31 6.68 26.33 17.90
CA ILE A 31 5.97 25.07 18.17
C ILE A 31 6.40 24.09 17.11
N LEU A 32 6.94 22.95 17.53
CA LEU A 32 7.35 21.87 16.64
C LEU A 32 6.50 20.64 16.91
N VAL A 33 5.88 20.08 15.86
CA VAL A 33 5.06 18.87 15.95
C VAL A 33 5.67 17.82 15.04
N ASP A 34 6.12 16.73 15.64
CA ASP A 34 6.64 15.56 14.91
C ASP A 34 5.54 14.53 14.68
N GLU A 35 5.73 13.62 13.70
CA GLU A 35 4.75 12.60 13.29
C GLU A 35 3.36 13.20 13.03
N PHE A 36 3.31 14.36 12.38
CA PHE A 36 2.08 15.15 12.20
C PHE A 36 0.97 14.41 11.46
N GLN A 37 1.30 13.41 10.61
CA GLN A 37 0.33 12.58 9.90
C GLN A 37 -0.58 11.74 10.82
N ASP A 38 -0.23 11.62 12.11
CA ASP A 38 -1.01 10.88 13.11
C ASP A 38 -1.77 11.81 14.07
N ILE A 39 -1.76 13.11 13.81
CA ILE A 39 -2.43 14.07 14.69
C ILE A 39 -3.95 13.88 14.64
N SER A 40 -4.61 13.86 15.80
CA SER A 40 -6.07 13.88 15.92
C SER A 40 -6.63 15.30 15.91
N ALA A 41 -7.95 15.42 15.71
CA ALA A 41 -8.63 16.72 15.78
C ALA A 41 -8.41 17.41 17.13
N SER A 42 -8.56 16.70 18.23
CA SER A 42 -8.37 17.23 19.58
C SER A 42 -6.93 17.70 19.85
N ARG A 43 -5.94 16.97 19.33
CA ARG A 43 -4.53 17.40 19.44
C ARG A 43 -4.25 18.64 18.60
N MET A 44 -4.86 18.74 17.39
CA MET A 44 -4.72 19.94 16.57
C MET A 44 -5.42 21.13 17.21
N GLU A 45 -6.59 20.95 17.84
CA GLU A 45 -7.28 21.98 18.61
C GLU A 45 -6.42 22.49 19.77
N PHE A 46 -5.73 21.59 20.48
CA PHE A 46 -4.77 22.00 21.51
C PHE A 46 -3.63 22.84 20.95
N VAL A 47 -3.07 22.46 19.80
CA VAL A 47 -2.04 23.27 19.11
C VAL A 47 -2.58 24.65 18.74
N ASN A 48 -3.80 24.73 18.21
CA ASN A 48 -4.46 25.99 17.88
C ASN A 48 -4.67 26.87 19.10
N SER A 49 -5.15 26.32 20.22
CA SER A 49 -5.33 27.03 21.49
C SER A 49 -4.00 27.65 21.98
N ILE A 50 -2.90 26.89 21.86
CA ILE A 50 -1.54 27.40 22.20
C ILE A 50 -1.14 28.55 21.26
N ILE A 51 -1.43 28.45 19.97
CA ILE A 51 -1.10 29.48 18.98
C ILE A 51 -1.89 30.77 19.28
N GLU A 52 -3.20 30.64 19.46
CA GLU A 52 -4.11 31.78 19.67
C GLU A 52 -3.83 32.55 20.97
N LYS A 53 -3.46 31.87 22.04
CA LYS A 53 -3.19 32.48 23.34
C LYS A 53 -1.71 32.84 23.56
N GLY A 54 -0.84 32.41 22.67
CA GLY A 54 0.61 32.68 22.73
C GLY A 54 1.02 33.99 22.09
N PRO A 55 2.34 34.30 22.08
CA PRO A 55 2.92 35.51 21.53
C PRO A 55 3.18 35.40 20.01
N ASP A 56 2.18 34.99 19.22
CA ASP A 56 2.28 34.75 17.75
C ASP A 56 3.40 33.74 17.38
N PRO A 57 3.28 32.50 17.83
CA PRO A 57 4.31 31.48 17.59
C PRO A 57 4.33 31.01 16.14
N SER A 58 5.52 30.64 15.67
CA SER A 58 5.69 29.94 14.40
C SER A 58 5.46 28.44 14.60
N LEU A 59 4.59 27.83 13.80
CA LEU A 59 4.34 26.39 13.79
C LEU A 59 5.22 25.71 12.72
N THR A 60 5.97 24.69 13.12
CA THR A 60 6.66 23.79 12.22
C THR A 60 6.18 22.37 12.46
N VAL A 61 5.74 21.69 11.41
CA VAL A 61 5.29 20.30 11.48
C VAL A 61 6.17 19.40 10.61
N VAL A 62 6.44 18.20 11.09
CA VAL A 62 7.18 17.16 10.34
C VAL A 62 6.31 15.91 10.30
N GLY A 63 6.19 15.31 9.12
CA GLY A 63 5.36 14.11 8.97
C GLY A 63 5.54 13.44 7.62
N ASP A 64 5.07 12.21 7.53
CA ASP A 64 5.07 11.40 6.33
C ASP A 64 3.68 10.76 6.13
N ASP A 65 2.90 11.31 5.19
CA ASP A 65 1.55 10.83 4.87
C ASP A 65 1.51 9.34 4.48
N TRP A 66 2.61 8.80 3.91
CA TRP A 66 2.74 7.38 3.60
C TRP A 66 2.81 6.49 4.85
N GLN A 67 3.09 7.08 6.02
CA GLN A 67 3.16 6.39 7.31
C GLN A 67 1.99 6.69 8.26
N SER A 68 0.89 7.28 7.75
CA SER A 68 -0.33 7.51 8.52
C SER A 68 -1.12 6.19 8.70
N ILE A 69 -0.99 5.57 9.87
CA ILE A 69 -1.54 4.24 10.20
C ILE A 69 -2.30 4.21 11.53
N TYR A 70 -2.65 5.38 12.08
CA TYR A 70 -3.32 5.50 13.37
C TYR A 70 -4.71 6.16 13.27
N ARG A 71 -5.45 5.87 12.18
CA ARG A 71 -6.83 6.32 12.02
C ARG A 71 -7.71 5.86 13.19
N PHE A 72 -7.55 4.62 13.64
CA PHE A 72 -8.30 4.05 14.76
C PHE A 72 -8.11 4.80 16.09
N SER A 73 -7.05 5.59 16.23
CA SER A 73 -6.82 6.49 17.37
C SER A 73 -7.14 7.95 17.07
N GLY A 74 -7.96 8.21 16.04
CA GLY A 74 -8.41 9.53 15.66
C GLY A 74 -7.46 10.34 14.76
N GLY A 75 -6.38 9.73 14.26
CA GLY A 75 -5.44 10.37 13.33
C GLY A 75 -6.14 10.83 12.05
N LYS A 76 -6.00 12.11 11.69
CA LYS A 76 -6.61 12.74 10.52
C LYS A 76 -5.57 13.03 9.44
N LEU A 77 -5.48 12.14 8.45
CA LEU A 77 -4.56 12.29 7.32
C LEU A 77 -4.79 13.61 6.55
N GLU A 78 -6.03 14.07 6.46
CA GLU A 78 -6.39 15.32 5.76
C GLU A 78 -5.68 16.54 6.33
N LEU A 79 -5.39 16.57 7.63
CA LEU A 79 -4.61 17.67 8.23
C LEU A 79 -3.21 17.79 7.63
N THR A 80 -2.66 16.69 7.13
CA THR A 80 -1.37 16.68 6.42
C THR A 80 -1.55 16.94 4.93
N THR A 81 -2.45 16.22 4.26
CA THR A 81 -2.59 16.28 2.80
C THR A 81 -3.32 17.54 2.31
N ARG A 82 -4.13 18.15 3.18
CA ARG A 82 -4.87 19.40 2.91
C ARG A 82 -4.45 20.53 3.88
N PHE A 83 -3.17 20.57 4.22
CA PHE A 83 -2.65 21.48 5.24
C PHE A 83 -2.99 22.93 4.96
N ASN A 84 -2.86 23.40 3.71
CA ASN A 84 -3.17 24.78 3.33
C ASN A 84 -4.64 25.19 3.61
N GLU A 85 -5.56 24.23 3.46
CA GLU A 85 -6.99 24.48 3.65
C GLU A 85 -7.40 24.40 5.11
N LEU A 86 -6.84 23.44 5.86
CA LEU A 86 -7.30 23.09 7.20
C LEU A 86 -6.46 23.70 8.33
N VAL A 87 -5.21 24.06 8.05
CA VAL A 87 -4.27 24.63 9.04
C VAL A 87 -3.88 26.05 8.63
N GLY A 88 -3.52 26.26 7.36
CA GLY A 88 -3.23 27.59 6.85
C GLY A 88 -2.07 27.65 5.84
N PRO A 89 -1.78 28.86 5.33
CA PRO A 89 -0.67 29.07 4.39
C PRO A 89 0.66 28.64 4.99
N HIS A 90 1.48 27.96 4.20
CA HIS A 90 2.72 27.36 4.68
C HIS A 90 3.79 27.27 3.58
N THR A 91 5.03 27.03 4.00
CA THR A 91 6.12 26.64 3.13
C THR A 91 6.35 25.12 3.28
N LEU A 92 6.28 24.38 2.17
CA LEU A 92 6.52 22.93 2.16
C LEU A 92 7.95 22.61 1.73
N THR A 93 8.66 21.84 2.56
CA THR A 93 9.98 21.30 2.24
C THR A 93 9.92 19.78 2.21
N MET A 94 10.33 19.18 1.10
CA MET A 94 10.35 17.72 0.93
C MET A 94 11.71 17.14 1.31
N LEU A 95 11.76 16.27 2.33
CA LEU A 95 12.91 15.46 2.66
C LEU A 95 12.88 14.18 1.83
N GLN A 96 13.67 14.11 0.77
CA GLN A 96 13.59 13.05 -0.23
C GLN A 96 14.69 11.98 -0.09
N LYS A 97 15.65 12.13 0.82
CA LYS A 97 16.75 11.17 0.98
C LYS A 97 16.60 10.33 2.23
N THR A 98 16.66 9.01 2.07
CA THR A 98 16.70 8.05 3.18
C THR A 98 18.08 7.39 3.30
N PHE A 99 18.46 7.07 4.53
CA PHE A 99 19.66 6.32 4.89
C PHE A 99 19.34 4.97 5.53
N ARG A 100 18.04 4.63 5.63
CA ARG A 100 17.58 3.41 6.31
C ARG A 100 17.66 2.19 5.42
N TYR A 101 17.19 2.29 4.17
CA TYR A 101 17.02 1.17 3.25
C TYR A 101 17.56 1.51 1.86
N ASN A 102 17.80 0.46 1.08
CA ASN A 102 18.31 0.57 -0.29
C ASN A 102 17.22 0.91 -1.32
N ASN A 103 17.65 1.20 -2.57
CA ASN A 103 16.77 1.59 -3.67
C ASN A 103 15.74 0.53 -4.04
N SER A 104 16.07 -0.77 -4.02
CA SER A 104 15.11 -1.83 -4.35
C SER A 104 13.90 -1.83 -3.40
N ILE A 105 14.15 -1.63 -2.10
CA ILE A 105 13.10 -1.48 -1.09
C ILE A 105 12.30 -0.19 -1.33
N ALA A 106 12.99 0.93 -1.60
CA ALA A 106 12.37 2.22 -1.89
C ALA A 106 11.46 2.15 -3.11
N ASP A 107 11.96 1.57 -4.20
CA ASP A 107 11.25 1.49 -5.48
C ASP A 107 10.01 0.60 -5.37
N THR A 108 10.14 -0.58 -4.72
CA THR A 108 8.99 -1.47 -4.51
C THR A 108 7.93 -0.85 -3.60
N ALA A 109 8.32 -0.38 -2.43
CA ALA A 109 7.38 0.17 -1.45
C ALA A 109 6.79 1.51 -1.94
N GLY A 110 7.62 2.37 -2.56
CA GLY A 110 7.19 3.65 -3.12
C GLY A 110 6.22 3.47 -4.29
N THR A 111 6.51 2.58 -5.23
CA THR A 111 5.58 2.26 -6.33
C THR A 111 4.26 1.73 -5.79
N PHE A 112 4.30 0.87 -4.76
CA PHE A 112 3.11 0.30 -4.16
C PHE A 112 2.22 1.35 -3.48
N ILE A 113 2.80 2.26 -2.69
CA ILE A 113 2.01 3.26 -1.96
C ILE A 113 1.47 4.35 -2.90
N MET A 114 2.21 4.73 -3.95
CA MET A 114 1.80 5.75 -4.92
C MET A 114 0.68 5.32 -5.87
N GLU A 115 0.22 4.07 -5.82
CA GLU A 115 -1.03 3.67 -6.49
C GLU A 115 -2.25 4.41 -5.92
N ASN A 116 -2.18 4.87 -4.67
CA ASN A 116 -3.20 5.74 -4.10
C ASN A 116 -2.96 7.21 -4.50
N PRO A 117 -3.82 7.79 -5.37
CA PRO A 117 -3.64 9.15 -5.87
C PRO A 117 -3.90 10.23 -4.82
N GLU A 118 -4.51 9.90 -3.68
CA GLU A 118 -4.81 10.84 -2.60
C GLU A 118 -3.60 11.14 -1.72
N GLN A 119 -2.49 10.41 -1.92
CA GLN A 119 -1.24 10.63 -1.20
C GLN A 119 -0.26 11.50 -1.98
N TYR A 120 0.64 12.17 -1.27
CA TYR A 120 1.69 12.95 -1.92
C TYR A 120 2.56 12.08 -2.83
N GLN A 121 2.77 12.53 -4.05
CA GLN A 121 3.70 11.90 -4.98
C GLN A 121 5.13 12.26 -4.55
N LYS A 122 5.91 11.26 -4.11
CA LYS A 122 7.27 11.43 -3.62
C LYS A 122 8.22 10.54 -4.41
N HIS A 123 9.41 11.04 -4.64
CA HIS A 123 10.51 10.23 -5.16
C HIS A 123 11.59 10.12 -4.07
N ILE A 124 11.69 8.94 -3.47
CA ILE A 124 12.65 8.69 -2.39
C ILE A 124 14.00 8.31 -2.98
N LYS A 125 15.01 9.11 -2.72
CA LYS A 125 16.41 8.79 -3.01
C LYS A 125 17.01 8.01 -1.84
N THR A 126 17.79 7.00 -2.14
CA THR A 126 18.44 6.19 -1.11
C THR A 126 19.94 6.49 -1.07
N HIS A 127 20.54 6.31 0.09
CA HIS A 127 21.99 6.36 0.23
C HIS A 127 22.63 5.13 -0.43
N ASP A 128 22.08 3.94 -0.13
CA ASP A 128 22.58 2.67 -0.64
C ASP A 128 21.86 2.30 -1.94
N VAL A 129 22.67 1.99 -2.97
CA VAL A 129 22.18 1.59 -4.29
C VAL A 129 22.64 0.17 -4.58
N ILE A 130 21.70 -0.71 -4.85
CA ILE A 130 21.92 -2.14 -5.13
C ILE A 130 21.24 -2.50 -6.45
N ASN A 131 21.87 -3.37 -7.24
CA ASN A 131 21.37 -3.77 -8.56
C ASN A 131 20.40 -4.95 -8.49
N GLU A 132 20.33 -5.66 -7.36
CA GLU A 132 19.50 -6.84 -7.19
C GLU A 132 18.24 -6.53 -6.36
N SER A 133 17.13 -7.19 -6.69
CA SER A 133 15.90 -7.09 -5.90
C SER A 133 16.15 -7.55 -4.46
N GLN A 134 15.76 -6.70 -3.51
CA GLN A 134 15.88 -6.99 -2.07
C GLN A 134 14.54 -7.25 -1.37
N VAL A 135 13.44 -7.25 -2.13
CA VAL A 135 12.11 -7.67 -1.66
C VAL A 135 11.83 -9.06 -2.25
N TYR A 136 11.60 -10.04 -1.39
CA TYR A 136 11.40 -11.44 -1.76
C TYR A 136 9.98 -11.89 -1.47
N LEU A 137 9.35 -12.57 -2.44
CA LEU A 137 8.04 -13.22 -2.25
C LEU A 137 8.22 -14.74 -2.22
N LEU A 138 7.82 -15.34 -1.10
CA LEU A 138 7.87 -16.78 -0.84
C LEU A 138 6.46 -17.34 -0.59
N ASP A 139 6.26 -18.62 -0.86
CA ASP A 139 5.07 -19.34 -0.43
C ASP A 139 5.13 -19.75 1.05
N ASP A 140 3.96 -19.94 1.63
CA ASP A 140 3.76 -20.38 3.01
C ASP A 140 3.72 -21.91 3.15
N LYS A 141 4.19 -22.66 2.16
CA LYS A 141 4.11 -24.13 2.12
C LYS A 141 2.69 -24.66 2.37
N THR A 142 1.68 -24.02 1.78
CA THR A 142 0.28 -24.45 1.89
C THR A 142 0.14 -25.96 1.62
N GLY A 143 -0.50 -26.66 2.55
CA GLY A 143 -0.67 -28.12 2.50
C GLY A 143 0.24 -28.89 3.44
N GLU A 144 1.29 -28.26 3.98
CA GLU A 144 2.11 -28.80 5.06
C GLU A 144 1.55 -28.37 6.43
N GLU A 145 1.63 -29.26 7.42
CA GLU A 145 1.30 -28.89 8.80
C GLU A 145 2.27 -27.78 9.26
N ASN A 146 1.75 -26.71 9.81
CA ASN A 146 2.52 -25.52 10.22
C ASN A 146 3.41 -24.93 9.09
N GLY A 147 2.99 -25.06 7.83
CA GLY A 147 3.78 -24.66 6.66
C GLY A 147 4.30 -23.23 6.72
N LEU A 148 3.44 -22.25 7.12
CA LEU A 148 3.83 -20.85 7.30
C LEU A 148 5.00 -20.71 8.27
N TYR A 149 4.91 -21.32 9.45
CA TYR A 149 5.93 -21.20 10.50
C TYR A 149 7.21 -21.96 10.15
N SER A 150 7.07 -23.07 9.44
CA SER A 150 8.19 -23.83 8.84
C SER A 150 8.94 -22.96 7.84
N ARG A 151 8.22 -22.21 6.97
CA ARG A 151 8.85 -21.27 6.03
C ARG A 151 9.55 -20.12 6.74
N VAL A 152 8.95 -19.57 7.80
CA VAL A 152 9.61 -18.56 8.65
C VAL A 152 10.92 -19.09 9.21
N ALA A 153 10.91 -20.29 9.78
CA ALA A 153 12.10 -20.92 10.34
C ALA A 153 13.21 -21.15 9.31
N GLU A 154 12.86 -21.54 8.08
CA GLU A 154 13.82 -21.66 6.99
C GLU A 154 14.46 -20.32 6.61
N VAL A 155 13.65 -19.26 6.52
CA VAL A 155 14.16 -17.91 6.20
C VAL A 155 15.08 -17.42 7.30
N VAL A 156 14.71 -17.59 8.58
CA VAL A 156 15.55 -17.26 9.74
C VAL A 156 16.87 -18.02 9.69
N SER A 157 16.82 -19.34 9.45
CA SER A 157 18.04 -20.18 9.37
C SER A 157 18.94 -19.73 8.21
N LYS A 158 18.38 -19.39 7.07
CA LYS A 158 19.13 -18.89 5.90
C LYS A 158 19.77 -17.52 6.18
N ILE A 159 19.06 -16.62 6.88
CA ILE A 159 19.63 -15.33 7.27
C ILE A 159 20.81 -15.56 8.23
N ARG A 160 20.62 -16.37 9.29
CA ARG A 160 21.67 -16.64 10.28
C ARG A 160 22.91 -17.32 9.69
N ALA A 161 22.72 -18.16 8.66
CA ALA A 161 23.84 -18.79 7.96
C ALA A 161 24.69 -17.80 7.14
N ASN A 162 24.08 -16.72 6.63
CA ASN A 162 24.76 -15.74 5.79
C ASN A 162 25.16 -14.46 6.56
N ASP A 163 24.44 -14.13 7.61
CA ASP A 163 24.64 -12.94 8.44
C ASP A 163 24.23 -13.27 9.89
N PRO A 164 25.14 -13.87 10.67
CA PRO A 164 24.85 -14.31 12.04
C PRO A 164 24.44 -13.19 12.98
N GLU A 165 25.02 -11.99 12.80
CA GLU A 165 24.80 -10.82 13.65
C GLU A 165 23.66 -9.92 13.17
N GLY A 166 23.12 -10.17 11.97
CA GLY A 166 22.06 -9.35 11.39
C GLY A 166 20.77 -9.40 12.22
N SER A 167 20.21 -8.24 12.57
CA SER A 167 18.95 -8.15 13.29
C SER A 167 17.77 -8.62 12.42
N ILE A 168 16.86 -9.41 13.03
CA ILE A 168 15.70 -9.99 12.35
C ILE A 168 14.42 -9.52 13.02
N ALA A 169 13.44 -9.06 12.25
CA ALA A 169 12.09 -8.79 12.72
C ALA A 169 11.07 -9.63 11.95
N ILE A 170 10.16 -10.29 12.67
CA ILE A 170 8.96 -10.92 12.12
C ILE A 170 7.80 -9.95 12.31
N ILE A 171 7.12 -9.60 11.23
CA ILE A 171 6.08 -8.58 11.21
C ILE A 171 4.78 -9.18 10.71
N ALA A 172 3.67 -8.97 11.44
CA ALA A 172 2.35 -9.45 11.07
C ALA A 172 1.25 -8.44 11.39
N ARG A 173 0.09 -8.59 10.75
CA ARG A 173 -1.10 -7.78 11.07
C ARG A 173 -1.67 -8.15 12.45
N TYR A 174 -1.63 -9.43 12.81
CA TYR A 174 -2.25 -9.98 14.02
C TYR A 174 -1.23 -10.62 14.97
N ASN A 175 -1.42 -10.36 16.26
CA ASN A 175 -0.50 -10.83 17.31
C ASN A 175 -0.47 -12.37 17.45
N TYR A 176 -1.55 -13.08 17.10
CA TYR A 176 -1.55 -14.54 17.18
C TYR A 176 -0.51 -15.17 16.22
N LEU A 177 -0.36 -14.63 14.99
CA LEU A 177 0.65 -15.09 14.04
C LEU A 177 2.08 -14.90 14.58
N LEU A 178 2.31 -13.82 15.30
CA LEU A 178 3.60 -13.54 15.95
C LEU A 178 3.86 -14.51 17.10
N LYS A 179 2.83 -14.77 17.92
CA LYS A 179 2.91 -15.72 19.03
C LYS A 179 3.21 -17.12 18.51
N ASP A 180 2.42 -17.59 17.54
CA ASP A 180 2.58 -18.94 16.98
C ASP A 180 3.94 -19.10 16.28
N SER A 181 4.43 -18.06 15.59
CA SER A 181 5.78 -18.05 14.99
C SER A 181 6.87 -18.18 16.06
N ARG A 182 6.73 -17.47 17.18
CA ARG A 182 7.67 -17.52 18.31
C ARG A 182 7.67 -18.89 18.95
N ASP A 183 6.48 -19.45 19.21
CA ASP A 183 6.31 -20.75 19.83
C ASP A 183 6.89 -21.86 18.94
N PHE A 184 6.68 -21.79 17.62
CA PHE A 184 7.24 -22.73 16.65
C PHE A 184 8.77 -22.67 16.56
N LEU A 185 9.36 -21.47 16.58
CA LEU A 185 10.82 -21.28 16.55
C LEU A 185 11.49 -21.78 17.84
N GLY A 186 10.77 -21.76 18.96
CA GLY A 186 11.30 -22.11 20.28
C GLY A 186 12.18 -21.03 20.90
N LYS A 187 12.46 -21.16 22.19
CA LYS A 187 13.13 -20.12 23.00
C LYS A 187 14.53 -19.75 22.50
N GLU A 188 15.33 -20.71 22.12
CA GLU A 188 16.71 -20.45 21.68
C GLU A 188 16.78 -19.66 20.38
N LYS A 189 16.02 -20.09 19.34
CA LYS A 189 16.04 -19.44 18.03
C LYS A 189 15.31 -18.10 18.01
N SER A 190 14.38 -17.87 18.94
CA SER A 190 13.58 -16.63 19.01
C SER A 190 14.19 -15.55 19.89
N LYS A 191 15.26 -15.85 20.65
CA LYS A 191 15.84 -14.94 21.65
C LYS A 191 16.25 -13.59 21.08
N ASP A 192 16.86 -13.60 19.90
CA ASP A 192 17.39 -12.40 19.23
C ASP A 192 16.56 -12.00 17.99
N ILE A 193 15.27 -12.38 18.00
CA ILE A 193 14.32 -12.03 16.94
C ILE A 193 13.26 -11.08 17.52
N HIS A 194 13.01 -9.99 16.82
CA HIS A 194 11.94 -9.07 17.13
C HIS A 194 10.60 -9.56 16.55
N PHE A 195 9.51 -9.42 17.32
CA PHE A 195 8.15 -9.77 16.89
C PHE A 195 7.27 -8.53 17.00
N TRP A 196 6.95 -7.93 15.86
CA TRP A 196 6.21 -6.67 15.81
C TRP A 196 4.89 -6.82 15.05
N SER A 197 3.80 -6.24 15.57
CA SER A 197 2.69 -5.94 14.67
C SER A 197 3.11 -4.83 13.71
N PHE A 198 2.46 -4.70 12.54
CA PHE A 198 2.73 -3.61 11.61
C PHE A 198 2.70 -2.24 12.31
N HIS A 199 1.71 -2.00 13.18
CA HIS A 199 1.61 -0.76 13.94
C HIS A 199 2.80 -0.55 14.89
N LYS A 200 3.19 -1.60 15.64
CA LYS A 200 4.33 -1.51 16.57
C LYS A 200 5.67 -1.39 15.86
N SER A 201 5.74 -1.75 14.58
CA SER A 201 6.98 -1.65 13.81
C SER A 201 7.31 -0.22 13.39
N LYS A 202 6.33 0.70 13.44
CA LYS A 202 6.56 2.12 13.12
C LYS A 202 7.64 2.71 14.05
N GLY A 203 8.58 3.43 13.48
CA GLY A 203 9.74 3.96 14.19
C GLY A 203 10.87 2.97 14.46
N LEU A 204 10.62 1.64 14.32
CA LEU A 204 11.62 0.59 14.52
C LEU A 204 12.29 0.21 13.20
N GLU A 205 13.41 -0.52 13.29
CA GLU A 205 14.16 -1.00 12.12
C GLU A 205 14.92 -2.29 12.45
N ALA A 206 15.13 -3.13 11.44
CA ALA A 206 15.95 -4.33 11.52
C ALA A 206 16.71 -4.55 10.21
N ASP A 207 17.77 -5.34 10.20
CA ASP A 207 18.48 -5.66 8.95
C ASP A 207 17.60 -6.47 8.00
N TYR A 208 16.82 -7.40 8.55
CA TYR A 208 15.93 -8.29 7.81
C TYR A 208 14.53 -8.27 8.39
N CYS A 209 13.52 -8.09 7.54
CA CYS A 209 12.12 -8.17 7.95
C CYS A 209 11.43 -9.34 7.26
N ILE A 210 10.70 -10.15 8.01
CA ILE A 210 9.89 -11.27 7.52
C ILE A 210 8.43 -10.91 7.77
N LEU A 211 7.71 -10.58 6.71
CA LEU A 211 6.32 -10.16 6.74
C LEU A 211 5.43 -11.37 6.48
N ILE A 212 4.47 -11.65 7.36
CA ILE A 212 3.60 -12.82 7.32
C ILE A 212 2.12 -12.45 7.44
N GLY A 213 1.24 -13.39 7.03
CA GLY A 213 -0.21 -13.23 7.13
C GLY A 213 -0.87 -12.74 5.84
N PHE A 214 -0.22 -12.89 4.69
CA PHE A 214 -0.73 -12.49 3.37
C PHE A 214 -1.60 -13.57 2.73
N PHE A 215 -2.82 -13.72 3.26
CA PHE A 215 -3.87 -14.61 2.72
C PHE A 215 -5.22 -13.89 2.70
N GLN A 216 -6.17 -14.43 1.95
CA GLN A 216 -7.54 -13.90 1.89
C GLN A 216 -8.35 -14.31 3.13
N GLY A 217 -9.34 -13.51 3.50
CA GLY A 217 -10.31 -13.80 4.55
C GLY A 217 -10.27 -12.84 5.73
N LYS A 218 -11.05 -13.16 6.77
CA LYS A 218 -11.29 -12.27 7.92
C LYS A 218 -10.03 -11.90 8.71
N SER A 219 -9.04 -12.79 8.72
CA SER A 219 -7.76 -12.56 9.40
C SER A 219 -6.60 -12.40 8.41
N GLY A 220 -6.91 -12.08 7.16
CA GLY A 220 -5.92 -11.84 6.11
C GLY A 220 -5.36 -10.41 6.14
N PHE A 221 -4.44 -10.15 5.21
CA PHE A 221 -3.88 -8.83 4.99
C PHE A 221 -3.78 -8.54 3.49
N PRO A 222 -4.50 -7.55 2.92
CA PRO A 222 -5.30 -6.55 3.64
C PRO A 222 -6.52 -7.15 4.32
N ASN A 223 -6.94 -6.52 5.43
CA ASN A 223 -8.15 -6.89 6.11
C ASN A 223 -9.37 -6.39 5.34
N GLY A 224 -10.21 -7.32 4.91
CA GLY A 224 -11.48 -7.00 4.24
C GLY A 224 -12.66 -6.78 5.18
N ASN A 225 -12.48 -6.92 6.49
CA ASN A 225 -13.56 -6.68 7.44
C ASN A 225 -13.81 -5.17 7.55
N ARG A 226 -15.05 -4.78 7.36
CA ARG A 226 -15.51 -3.47 7.83
C ARG A 226 -15.65 -3.56 9.35
N GLU A 227 -15.18 -2.54 10.06
CA GLU A 227 -15.52 -2.38 11.47
C GLU A 227 -17.04 -2.27 11.63
N ASP A 228 -17.55 -2.53 12.83
CA ASP A 228 -18.97 -2.31 13.12
C ASP A 228 -19.33 -0.86 12.79
N ALA A 229 -20.55 -0.67 12.29
CA ALA A 229 -21.01 0.63 11.77
C ALA A 229 -20.90 1.79 12.79
N ILE A 230 -21.01 1.49 14.09
CA ILE A 230 -20.93 2.52 15.15
C ILE A 230 -19.49 3.02 15.35
N PRO A 231 -18.47 2.17 15.60
CA PRO A 231 -17.07 2.61 15.63
C PRO A 231 -16.65 3.31 14.35
N GLU A 232 -17.02 2.78 13.17
CA GLU A 232 -16.66 3.37 11.87
C GLU A 232 -17.22 4.79 11.68
N ALA A 233 -18.43 5.07 12.17
CA ALA A 233 -19.05 6.40 12.10
C ALA A 233 -18.34 7.45 12.99
N LEU A 234 -17.60 7.02 14.01
CA LEU A 234 -16.86 7.89 14.90
C LEU A 234 -15.42 8.15 14.46
N LEU A 235 -14.91 7.34 13.53
CA LEU A 235 -13.54 7.46 13.01
C LEU A 235 -13.46 8.55 11.91
N PRO A 236 -12.27 9.15 11.71
CA PRO A 236 -12.02 10.02 10.58
C PRO A 236 -12.36 9.35 9.24
N THR A 237 -12.79 10.14 8.27
CA THR A 237 -13.11 9.65 6.92
C THR A 237 -11.93 8.92 6.30
N LEU A 238 -12.17 7.75 5.71
CA LEU A 238 -11.16 7.07 4.88
C LEU A 238 -10.99 7.82 3.56
N ASP A 239 -9.76 7.80 3.04
CA ASP A 239 -9.56 8.09 1.64
C ASP A 239 -10.33 7.06 0.78
N SER A 240 -10.76 7.45 -0.42
CA SER A 240 -11.64 6.65 -1.27
C SER A 240 -10.93 5.45 -1.92
N PHE A 241 -9.60 5.40 -1.83
CA PHE A 241 -8.80 4.34 -2.44
C PHE A 241 -8.91 3.02 -1.65
N PRO A 242 -9.12 1.87 -2.33
CA PRO A 242 -9.30 0.59 -1.66
C PRO A 242 -8.12 0.22 -0.74
N HIS A 243 -8.44 -0.19 0.48
CA HIS A 243 -7.46 -0.62 1.49
C HIS A 243 -6.36 0.42 1.77
N SER A 244 -6.65 1.70 1.69
CA SER A 244 -5.68 2.79 1.79
C SER A 244 -4.81 2.72 3.05
N GLU A 245 -5.41 2.52 4.23
CA GLU A 245 -4.67 2.38 5.49
C GLU A 245 -3.86 1.08 5.56
N GLU A 246 -4.43 -0.05 5.11
CA GLU A 246 -3.71 -1.33 5.04
C GLU A 246 -2.54 -1.25 4.04
N ARG A 247 -2.68 -0.45 2.98
CA ARG A 247 -1.60 -0.18 2.03
C ARG A 247 -0.45 0.59 2.69
N ARG A 248 -0.76 1.59 3.51
CA ARG A 248 0.24 2.29 4.33
C ARG A 248 0.91 1.36 5.34
N LEU A 249 0.17 0.44 5.94
CA LEU A 249 0.74 -0.59 6.82
C LEU A 249 1.75 -1.47 6.09
N LEU A 250 1.46 -1.90 4.86
CA LEU A 250 2.42 -2.69 4.07
C LEU A 250 3.66 -1.87 3.71
N TYR A 251 3.49 -0.62 3.30
CA TYR A 251 4.59 0.30 3.07
C TYR A 251 5.48 0.42 4.32
N VAL A 252 4.88 0.66 5.49
CA VAL A 252 5.60 0.71 6.76
C VAL A 252 6.36 -0.59 6.99
N GLY A 253 5.71 -1.76 6.84
CA GLY A 253 6.35 -3.06 7.06
C GLY A 253 7.55 -3.31 6.14
N ILE A 254 7.41 -3.07 4.84
CA ILE A 254 8.49 -3.26 3.86
C ILE A 254 9.67 -2.32 4.16
N THR A 255 9.40 -1.08 4.56
CA THR A 255 10.43 -0.06 4.83
C THR A 255 11.06 -0.14 6.22
N ARG A 256 10.74 -1.15 7.03
CA ARG A 256 11.42 -1.39 8.33
C ARG A 256 12.77 -2.09 8.16
N CYS A 257 13.02 -2.77 7.05
CA CYS A 257 14.28 -3.46 6.83
C CYS A 257 15.36 -2.54 6.22
N LYS A 258 16.61 -2.80 6.60
CA LYS A 258 17.78 -2.14 6.01
C LYS A 258 18.28 -2.90 4.78
N LYS A 259 18.35 -4.23 4.85
CA LYS A 259 18.97 -5.09 3.86
C LYS A 259 17.94 -5.80 2.98
N LYS A 260 17.06 -6.65 3.57
CA LYS A 260 16.10 -7.46 2.81
C LYS A 260 14.76 -7.60 3.49
N SER A 261 13.69 -7.58 2.69
CA SER A 261 12.33 -7.85 3.10
C SER A 261 11.83 -9.15 2.49
N TYR A 262 11.28 -10.05 3.31
CA TYR A 262 10.70 -11.32 2.88
C TYR A 262 9.20 -11.30 3.14
N ILE A 263 8.40 -11.46 2.10
CA ILE A 263 6.94 -11.58 2.17
C ILE A 263 6.59 -13.04 2.03
N ILE A 264 5.97 -13.65 3.05
CA ILE A 264 5.51 -15.04 3.02
C ILE A 264 3.99 -15.04 2.86
N ALA A 265 3.49 -15.68 1.81
CA ALA A 265 2.10 -15.63 1.42
C ALA A 265 1.55 -16.98 0.96
N SER A 266 0.23 -17.16 1.08
CA SER A 266 -0.44 -18.36 0.58
C SER A 266 -0.60 -18.33 -0.94
N PRO A 267 -0.07 -19.29 -1.70
CA PRO A 267 -0.25 -19.36 -3.13
C PRO A 267 -1.66 -19.84 -3.55
N THR A 268 -2.38 -20.52 -2.66
CA THR A 268 -3.74 -21.04 -2.93
C THR A 268 -4.81 -19.98 -2.70
N ALA A 269 -4.60 -19.10 -1.72
CA ALA A 269 -5.51 -17.99 -1.40
C ALA A 269 -4.71 -16.69 -1.18
N PRO A 270 -3.96 -16.21 -2.19
CA PRO A 270 -3.08 -15.06 -2.03
C PRO A 270 -3.90 -13.80 -1.80
N SER A 271 -3.39 -12.91 -0.95
CA SER A 271 -3.99 -11.61 -0.72
C SER A 271 -3.96 -10.72 -1.97
N GLU A 272 -4.82 -9.72 -2.02
CA GLU A 272 -4.86 -8.74 -3.13
C GLU A 272 -3.52 -8.02 -3.28
N PHE A 273 -2.85 -7.68 -2.19
CA PHE A 273 -1.54 -7.04 -2.21
C PHE A 273 -0.45 -7.92 -2.82
N VAL A 274 -0.50 -9.23 -2.54
CA VAL A 274 0.44 -10.19 -3.17
C VAL A 274 0.17 -10.32 -4.65
N LEU A 275 -1.10 -10.36 -5.06
CA LEU A 275 -1.46 -10.38 -6.49
C LEU A 275 -0.98 -9.13 -7.21
N GLU A 276 -1.06 -7.97 -6.57
CA GLU A 276 -0.53 -6.72 -7.11
C GLU A 276 0.99 -6.74 -7.25
N LEU A 277 1.70 -7.20 -6.20
CA LEU A 277 3.17 -7.29 -6.21
C LEU A 277 3.75 -8.27 -7.24
N LEU A 278 2.92 -9.15 -7.83
CA LEU A 278 3.33 -9.98 -8.98
C LEU A 278 3.45 -9.17 -10.29
N ALA A 279 2.97 -7.94 -10.33
CA ALA A 279 3.06 -7.12 -11.54
C ALA A 279 4.53 -6.72 -11.84
N PRO A 280 4.94 -6.68 -13.14
CA PRO A 280 6.34 -6.41 -13.52
C PRO A 280 6.87 -5.02 -13.17
N LYS A 281 6.01 -4.12 -12.71
CA LYS A 281 6.41 -2.78 -12.26
C LYS A 281 7.10 -2.78 -10.90
N TYR A 282 6.93 -3.86 -10.13
CA TYR A 282 7.54 -4.02 -8.80
C TYR A 282 8.86 -4.78 -8.89
N ASP A 283 9.85 -4.27 -8.17
CA ASP A 283 11.15 -4.92 -8.04
C ASP A 283 11.11 -6.01 -6.96
N VAL A 284 10.36 -7.10 -7.24
CA VAL A 284 10.16 -8.23 -6.33
C VAL A 284 10.78 -9.50 -6.89
N ASN A 285 11.63 -10.13 -6.10
CA ASN A 285 12.19 -11.44 -6.40
C ASN A 285 11.17 -12.53 -6.01
N ILE A 286 10.52 -13.13 -7.01
CA ILE A 286 9.54 -14.20 -6.80
C ILE A 286 10.30 -15.53 -6.65
N TYR A 287 10.60 -15.92 -5.41
CA TYR A 287 11.39 -17.10 -5.11
C TYR A 287 10.59 -18.41 -5.10
N SER A 288 9.27 -18.32 -4.91
CA SER A 288 8.35 -19.46 -4.90
C SER A 288 8.03 -19.95 -6.32
N LYS A 289 8.16 -21.27 -6.56
CA LYS A 289 7.75 -21.90 -7.84
C LYS A 289 6.26 -21.67 -8.12
N SER A 290 5.40 -21.79 -7.12
CA SER A 290 3.94 -21.61 -7.25
C SER A 290 3.59 -20.19 -7.68
N PHE A 291 4.24 -19.17 -7.12
CA PHE A 291 4.04 -17.79 -7.54
C PHE A 291 4.67 -17.50 -8.90
N GLN A 292 5.84 -18.10 -9.21
CA GLN A 292 6.44 -17.99 -10.54
C GLN A 292 5.53 -18.57 -11.62
N GLU A 293 4.92 -19.73 -11.39
CA GLU A 293 3.97 -20.35 -12.31
C GLU A 293 2.73 -19.51 -12.50
N ARG A 294 2.20 -18.92 -11.41
CA ARG A 294 1.08 -17.98 -11.46
C ARG A 294 1.44 -16.73 -12.24
N HIS A 295 2.58 -16.12 -11.98
CA HIS A 295 3.11 -15.00 -12.73
C HIS A 295 3.27 -15.36 -14.22
N ARG A 296 3.89 -16.50 -14.54
CA ARG A 296 4.04 -16.96 -15.93
C ARG A 296 2.67 -17.11 -16.62
N ARG A 297 1.65 -17.62 -15.93
CA ARG A 297 0.30 -17.77 -16.46
C ARG A 297 -0.35 -16.43 -16.79
N ILE A 298 -0.25 -15.46 -15.88
CA ILE A 298 -0.81 -14.11 -16.04
C ILE A 298 -0.14 -13.37 -17.21
N PHE A 299 1.19 -13.48 -17.31
CA PHE A 299 1.97 -12.75 -18.30
C PHE A 299 2.34 -13.58 -19.54
N LYS A 300 1.80 -14.78 -19.68
CA LYS A 300 2.02 -15.62 -20.87
C LYS A 300 1.45 -14.93 -22.11
N CYS A 301 2.23 -14.90 -23.18
CA CYS A 301 1.72 -14.46 -24.48
C CYS A 301 0.71 -15.49 -25.02
N PRO A 302 -0.50 -15.11 -25.44
CA PRO A 302 -1.47 -16.04 -25.98
C PRO A 302 -1.09 -16.63 -27.34
N ASN A 303 -0.19 -15.96 -28.08
CA ASN A 303 0.16 -16.32 -29.47
C ASN A 303 1.56 -16.92 -29.60
N CYS A 304 2.38 -16.87 -28.54
CA CYS A 304 3.73 -17.43 -28.57
C CYS A 304 3.90 -18.57 -27.56
N VAL A 305 4.60 -19.62 -27.94
CA VAL A 305 4.89 -20.74 -27.02
C VAL A 305 5.74 -20.28 -25.84
N ASN A 306 6.80 -19.51 -26.09
CA ASN A 306 7.80 -19.08 -25.11
C ASN A 306 7.79 -17.56 -24.85
N GLY A 307 6.86 -16.81 -25.45
CA GLY A 307 6.75 -15.36 -25.26
C GLY A 307 6.01 -15.00 -23.97
N TYR A 308 6.38 -13.88 -23.39
CA TYR A 308 5.67 -13.26 -22.28
C TYR A 308 5.37 -11.79 -22.56
N LEU A 309 4.35 -11.27 -21.91
CA LEU A 309 3.86 -9.89 -22.07
C LEU A 309 4.59 -8.97 -21.09
N ARG A 310 5.26 -7.95 -21.63
CA ARG A 310 5.99 -6.91 -20.88
C ARG A 310 5.25 -5.59 -20.92
N LEU A 311 5.18 -4.91 -19.79
CA LEU A 311 4.60 -3.57 -19.72
C LEU A 311 5.53 -2.57 -20.42
N ILE A 312 4.96 -1.78 -21.32
CA ILE A 312 5.63 -0.72 -22.07
C ILE A 312 4.92 0.59 -21.74
N LYS A 313 5.67 1.61 -21.33
CA LYS A 313 5.17 2.98 -21.18
C LYS A 313 5.23 3.66 -22.58
N GLY A 314 4.09 3.92 -23.17
CA GLY A 314 3.97 4.60 -24.45
C GLY A 314 3.53 6.05 -24.31
N GLN A 315 3.64 6.83 -25.37
CA GLN A 315 3.24 8.25 -25.40
C GLN A 315 1.76 8.47 -25.00
N TYR A 316 0.88 7.52 -25.30
CA TYR A 316 -0.57 7.60 -25.02
C TYR A 316 -1.04 6.70 -23.88
N GLY A 317 -0.12 6.26 -23.01
CA GLY A 317 -0.38 5.38 -21.89
C GLY A 317 0.36 4.04 -21.97
N SER A 318 0.26 3.26 -20.91
CA SER A 318 0.91 1.96 -20.81
C SER A 318 0.15 0.88 -21.59
N PHE A 319 0.89 -0.08 -22.13
CA PHE A 319 0.33 -1.27 -22.80
C PHE A 319 1.29 -2.45 -22.64
N TYR A 320 0.80 -3.65 -22.86
CA TYR A 320 1.64 -4.84 -22.89
C TYR A 320 2.06 -5.21 -24.31
N SER A 321 3.31 -5.62 -24.46
CA SER A 321 3.85 -6.15 -25.71
C SER A 321 4.59 -7.47 -25.47
N CYS A 322 4.54 -8.35 -26.44
CA CYS A 322 5.23 -9.63 -26.33
C CYS A 322 6.76 -9.48 -26.35
N SER A 323 7.46 -10.27 -25.54
CA SER A 323 8.92 -10.33 -25.49
C SER A 323 9.55 -10.76 -26.81
N SER A 324 8.81 -11.49 -27.67
CA SER A 324 9.25 -11.89 -29.01
C SER A 324 9.22 -10.74 -30.03
N GLY A 325 8.78 -9.55 -29.64
CA GLY A 325 8.81 -8.35 -30.47
C GLY A 325 7.96 -8.46 -31.74
N LYS A 326 8.49 -7.97 -32.86
CA LYS A 326 7.76 -7.87 -34.16
C LYS A 326 7.34 -9.23 -34.74
N GLY A 327 7.89 -10.33 -34.24
CA GLY A 327 7.51 -11.69 -34.67
C GLY A 327 6.24 -12.24 -34.03
N CYS A 328 5.57 -11.47 -33.15
CA CYS A 328 4.36 -11.90 -32.48
C CYS A 328 3.13 -11.07 -32.91
N SER A 329 2.04 -11.75 -33.26
CA SER A 329 0.78 -11.15 -33.69
C SER A 329 -0.08 -10.55 -32.57
N VAL A 330 0.32 -10.65 -31.30
CA VAL A 330 -0.43 -10.02 -30.19
C VAL A 330 -0.49 -8.50 -30.32
N GLY A 331 0.51 -7.89 -30.96
CA GLY A 331 0.58 -6.44 -31.08
C GLY A 331 0.68 -5.78 -29.69
N LYS A 332 -0.31 -4.92 -29.38
CA LYS A 332 -0.43 -4.21 -28.09
C LYS A 332 -1.61 -4.80 -27.30
N ALA A 333 -1.33 -5.49 -26.23
CA ALA A 333 -2.38 -5.91 -25.26
C ALA A 333 -2.64 -4.76 -24.27
N ARG A 334 -3.87 -4.67 -23.77
CA ARG A 334 -4.29 -3.60 -22.86
C ARG A 334 -3.82 -3.90 -21.43
N VAL A 335 -3.80 -2.83 -20.64
CA VAL A 335 -3.66 -2.91 -19.19
C VAL A 335 -5.07 -3.08 -18.59
N CYS A 336 -5.26 -4.08 -17.74
CA CYS A 336 -6.52 -4.28 -17.03
C CYS A 336 -6.77 -3.11 -16.08
N THR A 337 -7.97 -2.54 -16.12
CA THR A 337 -8.35 -1.38 -15.28
C THR A 337 -8.55 -1.71 -13.81
N LYS A 338 -8.58 -3.02 -13.45
CA LYS A 338 -8.80 -3.47 -12.06
C LYS A 338 -7.50 -3.95 -11.39
N CYS A 339 -6.67 -4.74 -12.08
CA CYS A 339 -5.48 -5.37 -11.50
C CYS A 339 -4.21 -5.12 -12.30
N GLU A 340 -4.29 -4.27 -13.33
CA GLU A 340 -3.19 -3.89 -14.23
C GLU A 340 -2.50 -5.02 -15.00
N ALA A 341 -2.91 -6.28 -14.80
CA ALA A 341 -2.43 -7.40 -15.62
C ALA A 341 -2.76 -7.22 -17.10
N PRO A 342 -2.12 -7.96 -18.00
CA PRO A 342 -2.47 -7.94 -19.43
C PRO A 342 -3.93 -8.29 -19.65
N SER A 343 -4.61 -7.53 -20.52
CA SER A 343 -5.93 -7.84 -21.03
C SER A 343 -5.87 -8.07 -22.53
N ILE A 344 -6.41 -9.19 -22.98
CA ILE A 344 -6.37 -9.63 -24.36
C ILE A 344 -7.70 -9.36 -25.04
N ASP A 345 -7.62 -8.64 -26.15
CA ASP A 345 -8.79 -8.28 -26.94
C ASP A 345 -9.39 -9.51 -27.64
N ARG A 346 -10.68 -9.69 -27.47
CA ARG A 346 -11.56 -10.61 -28.21
C ARG A 346 -12.57 -9.78 -29.02
N LYS A 347 -13.46 -10.40 -29.80
CA LYS A 347 -14.37 -9.70 -30.74
C LYS A 347 -15.06 -8.45 -30.14
N HIS A 348 -15.55 -8.50 -28.90
CA HIS A 348 -16.35 -7.42 -28.31
C HIS A 348 -15.90 -7.01 -26.90
N GLU A 349 -14.87 -7.66 -26.39
CA GLU A 349 -14.38 -7.44 -25.04
C GLU A 349 -12.87 -7.69 -24.95
N SER A 350 -12.25 -7.09 -23.94
CA SER A 350 -10.88 -7.38 -23.55
C SER A 350 -10.91 -8.10 -22.22
N LEU A 351 -10.43 -9.34 -22.19
CA LEU A 351 -10.44 -10.19 -21.00
C LEU A 351 -9.12 -10.12 -20.28
N CYS A 352 -9.17 -9.92 -18.97
CA CYS A 352 -7.98 -9.96 -18.13
C CYS A 352 -7.35 -11.35 -18.14
N ASN A 353 -6.04 -11.41 -18.40
CA ASN A 353 -5.27 -12.66 -18.36
C ASN A 353 -5.14 -13.22 -16.94
N ASN A 354 -5.30 -12.37 -15.91
CA ASN A 354 -5.39 -12.80 -14.53
C ASN A 354 -6.80 -13.34 -14.28
N THR A 355 -6.93 -14.65 -14.25
CA THR A 355 -8.21 -15.36 -14.03
C THR A 355 -8.86 -15.03 -12.69
N ASP A 356 -8.06 -14.72 -11.67
CA ASP A 356 -8.56 -14.36 -10.33
C ASP A 356 -9.18 -12.97 -10.32
N CYS A 357 -8.74 -12.08 -11.21
CA CYS A 357 -9.33 -10.76 -11.39
C CYS A 357 -10.69 -10.84 -12.07
N GLY A 358 -10.84 -11.71 -13.06
CA GLY A 358 -12.07 -11.91 -13.83
C GLY A 358 -12.60 -10.67 -14.56
N ASN A 359 -11.84 -9.56 -14.60
CA ASN A 359 -12.30 -8.32 -15.19
C ASN A 359 -12.42 -8.44 -16.71
N SER A 360 -13.54 -7.95 -17.24
CA SER A 360 -13.81 -7.82 -18.69
C SER A 360 -14.10 -6.36 -19.01
N MET A 361 -13.47 -5.84 -20.05
CA MET A 361 -13.69 -4.50 -20.56
C MET A 361 -14.37 -4.58 -21.92
N LYS A 362 -15.55 -3.97 -22.08
CA LYS A 362 -16.19 -3.87 -23.39
C LYS A 362 -15.35 -3.01 -24.33
N ILE A 363 -15.17 -3.48 -25.56
CA ILE A 363 -14.46 -2.77 -26.61
C ILE A 363 -15.38 -2.44 -27.77
N CYS A 364 -15.14 -1.29 -28.38
CA CYS A 364 -15.89 -0.83 -29.52
C CYS A 364 -15.62 -1.69 -30.76
N ASN A 365 -16.65 -2.29 -31.33
CA ASN A 365 -16.53 -3.11 -32.53
C ASN A 365 -16.19 -2.33 -33.81
N LYS A 366 -16.28 -0.99 -33.78
CA LYS A 366 -15.91 -0.13 -34.92
C LYS A 366 -14.47 0.33 -34.88
N CYS A 367 -13.95 0.72 -33.72
CA CYS A 367 -12.60 1.32 -33.61
C CYS A 367 -11.70 0.64 -32.57
N GLY A 368 -12.17 -0.42 -31.92
CA GLY A 368 -11.39 -1.16 -30.91
C GLY A 368 -11.15 -0.43 -29.57
N ARG A 369 -11.58 0.82 -29.39
CA ARG A 369 -11.38 1.56 -28.15
C ARG A 369 -12.26 1.04 -27.01
N PRO A 370 -11.86 1.20 -25.74
CA PRO A 370 -12.72 0.86 -24.61
C PRO A 370 -14.04 1.59 -24.67
N MET A 371 -15.10 0.94 -24.21
CA MET A 371 -16.41 1.56 -24.05
C MET A 371 -16.61 1.93 -22.58
N LYS A 372 -17.26 3.08 -22.35
CA LYS A 372 -17.63 3.56 -21.02
C LYS A 372 -19.14 3.52 -20.86
N MET A 373 -19.60 3.10 -19.68
CA MET A 373 -21.02 3.20 -19.35
C MET A 373 -21.39 4.66 -19.20
N ARG A 374 -22.47 5.06 -19.87
CA ARG A 374 -23.04 6.41 -19.84
C ARG A 374 -24.53 6.32 -19.58
N GLU A 375 -25.11 7.39 -19.09
CA GLU A 375 -26.53 7.51 -18.82
C GLU A 375 -27.12 8.64 -19.66
N SER A 376 -28.31 8.42 -20.19
CA SER A 376 -29.11 9.39 -20.92
C SER A 376 -30.55 9.37 -20.43
N LYS A 377 -31.37 10.31 -20.85
CA LYS A 377 -32.83 10.31 -20.59
C LYS A 377 -33.55 9.03 -21.04
N PHE A 378 -32.92 8.22 -21.91
CA PHE A 378 -33.47 6.95 -22.43
C PHE A 378 -32.85 5.71 -21.77
N GLY A 379 -32.10 5.88 -20.65
CA GLY A 379 -31.45 4.80 -19.91
C GLY A 379 -29.95 4.70 -20.12
N LYS A 380 -29.37 3.64 -19.57
CA LYS A 380 -27.92 3.37 -19.59
C LYS A 380 -27.49 2.76 -20.91
N PHE A 381 -26.32 3.14 -21.41
CA PHE A 381 -25.74 2.61 -22.63
C PHE A 381 -24.21 2.61 -22.56
N TRP A 382 -23.58 1.76 -23.37
CA TRP A 382 -22.14 1.80 -23.57
C TRP A 382 -21.80 2.77 -24.69
N GLY A 383 -21.03 3.79 -24.40
CA GLY A 383 -20.51 4.76 -25.35
C GLY A 383 -19.01 4.56 -25.61
N CYS A 384 -18.59 4.65 -26.87
CA CYS A 384 -17.18 4.57 -27.22
C CYS A 384 -16.38 5.71 -26.58
N SER A 385 -15.18 5.41 -26.03
CA SER A 385 -14.28 6.43 -25.49
C SER A 385 -13.69 7.35 -26.56
N GLY A 386 -13.80 6.97 -27.82
CA GLY A 386 -13.42 7.83 -28.96
C GLY A 386 -14.42 8.95 -29.28
N TYR A 387 -15.52 9.08 -28.53
CA TYR A 387 -16.46 10.18 -28.71
C TYR A 387 -15.81 11.50 -28.28
N GLY A 388 -15.76 12.47 -29.19
CA GLY A 388 -15.18 13.80 -28.92
C GLY A 388 -13.67 13.92 -29.17
N ILE A 389 -13.00 12.88 -29.68
CA ILE A 389 -11.58 13.00 -30.08
C ILE A 389 -11.51 13.75 -31.44
N PRO A 390 -10.86 14.91 -31.50
CA PRO A 390 -10.70 15.63 -32.77
C PRO A 390 -10.00 14.73 -33.80
N ASN A 391 -10.50 14.78 -35.05
CA ASN A 391 -9.98 14.07 -36.23
C ASN A 391 -10.03 12.51 -36.17
N ASP A 392 -10.50 11.90 -35.09
CA ASP A 392 -10.58 10.44 -34.95
C ASP A 392 -11.77 10.04 -34.08
N GLN A 393 -12.92 10.69 -34.33
CA GLN A 393 -14.14 10.53 -33.56
C GLN A 393 -14.86 9.21 -33.87
N CYS A 394 -15.22 8.46 -32.84
CA CYS A 394 -16.09 7.30 -32.96
C CYS A 394 -17.35 7.48 -32.10
N LYS A 395 -18.51 7.60 -32.77
CA LYS A 395 -19.83 7.79 -32.11
C LYS A 395 -20.56 6.47 -31.80
N ASN A 396 -19.87 5.33 -31.81
CA ASN A 396 -20.50 4.04 -31.60
C ASN A 396 -21.07 3.87 -30.19
N THR A 397 -22.29 3.37 -30.10
CA THR A 397 -22.98 3.09 -28.84
C THR A 397 -23.60 1.69 -28.87
N ILE A 398 -23.70 1.05 -27.71
CA ILE A 398 -24.39 -0.24 -27.51
C ILE A 398 -25.42 -0.04 -26.41
N LYS A 399 -26.70 -0.29 -26.71
CA LYS A 399 -27.78 -0.24 -25.72
C LYS A 399 -27.61 -1.36 -24.71
N ILE A 400 -28.01 -1.09 -23.47
CA ILE A 400 -28.13 -2.09 -22.39
C ILE A 400 -29.62 -2.40 -22.30
N PHE A 401 -29.98 -3.62 -22.66
CA PHE A 401 -31.34 -4.11 -22.54
C PHE A 401 -31.61 -4.62 -21.13
#